data_77ee6c301e3a6728d29ace05ccc37dc2
#
_entry.id   77ee6c301e3a6728d29ace05ccc37dc2
#
_cell.length_a   1.000
_cell.length_b   1.000
_cell.length_c   1.000
_cell.angle_alpha   90.00
_cell.angle_beta   90.00
_cell.angle_gamma   90.00
#
_symmetry.space_group_name_H-M   'P 1'
#
loop_
_entity.id
_entity.type
_entity.pdbx_description
1 polymer ?
#
loop_
_entity_poly.entity_id
_entity_poly.type
_entity_poly.pdbx_seq_one_letter_code
_entity_poly.pdbx_strand_id
1 'polypeptide(L)'
;MHDLREVREEYDRLDSLLGIDTRGIELKISTRAVRQLGSFRAPAGRRSGEPLRITLSSLILEDDVQFWDTVRHEYAHAAVYLLHPGERHGHDRVWKDMCRLVGCRPKGTAPRTGAAAEKREEQVRYIVRCESCGSESRYFRRGKIVEQLMRGRGRRLRCRRCGGNRFTLLTRE
;
A
#
# COMPACT_ATOMS: atom_id res chain seq x y z
N MET A 1 5.90 17.05 -11.61
CA MET A 1 4.74 16.53 -10.84
C MET A 1 3.83 15.82 -11.81
N HIS A 2 3.59 14.52 -11.61
CA HIS A 2 2.75 13.69 -12.45
C HIS A 2 1.25 14.02 -12.31
N ASP A 3 0.46 13.66 -13.33
CA ASP A 3 -0.98 13.88 -13.37
C ASP A 3 -1.77 12.66 -13.86
N LEU A 4 -3.11 12.75 -13.88
CA LEU A 4 -3.98 11.65 -14.33
C LEU A 4 -3.97 11.44 -15.85
N ARG A 5 -3.52 12.41 -16.65
CA ARG A 5 -3.39 12.27 -18.09
C ARG A 5 -2.27 11.29 -18.41
N GLU A 6 -1.11 11.44 -17.77
CA GLU A 6 0.02 10.52 -17.90
C GLU A 6 -0.36 9.09 -17.48
N VAL A 7 -1.16 8.95 -16.40
CA VAL A 7 -1.70 7.65 -15.98
C VAL A 7 -2.57 7.04 -17.05
N ARG A 8 -3.43 7.84 -17.70
CA ARG A 8 -4.32 7.36 -18.76
C ARG A 8 -3.53 6.92 -19.99
N GLU A 9 -2.54 7.70 -20.41
CA GLU A 9 -1.66 7.37 -21.51
C GLU A 9 -0.92 6.05 -21.28
N GLU A 10 -0.40 5.82 -20.07
CA GLU A 10 0.23 4.55 -19.71
C GLU A 10 -0.79 3.38 -19.72
N TYR A 11 -2.02 3.61 -19.25
CA TYR A 11 -3.05 2.58 -19.26
C TYR A 11 -3.49 2.24 -20.69
N ASP A 12 -3.64 3.21 -21.58
CA ASP A 12 -3.97 2.96 -23.00
C ASP A 12 -2.86 2.14 -23.69
N ARG A 13 -1.59 2.40 -23.35
CA ARG A 13 -0.45 1.60 -23.81
C ARG A 13 -0.51 0.15 -23.29
N LEU A 14 -0.83 -0.03 -22.02
CA LEU A 14 -0.94 -1.36 -21.39
C LEU A 14 -2.20 -2.10 -21.87
N ASP A 15 -3.31 -1.41 -22.08
CA ASP A 15 -4.53 -1.96 -22.65
C ASP A 15 -4.27 -2.54 -24.05
N SER A 16 -3.52 -1.80 -24.87
CA SER A 16 -3.11 -2.26 -26.21
C SER A 16 -2.23 -3.52 -26.14
N LEU A 17 -1.36 -3.62 -25.12
CA LEU A 17 -0.50 -4.80 -24.90
C LEU A 17 -1.31 -6.03 -24.47
N LEU A 18 -2.35 -5.84 -23.64
CA LEU A 18 -3.12 -6.93 -23.04
C LEU A 18 -4.43 -7.25 -23.76
N GLY A 19 -4.86 -6.41 -24.71
CA GLY A 19 -6.13 -6.56 -25.42
C GLY A 19 -7.35 -6.32 -24.51
N ILE A 20 -7.24 -5.42 -23.52
CA ILE A 20 -8.32 -5.05 -22.60
C ILE A 20 -8.65 -3.55 -22.72
N ASP A 21 -9.69 -3.10 -22.05
CA ASP A 21 -10.10 -1.70 -22.01
C ASP A 21 -10.36 -1.24 -20.58
N THR A 22 -9.52 -0.35 -20.07
CA THR A 22 -9.65 0.25 -18.74
C THR A 22 -10.25 1.66 -18.75
N ARG A 23 -10.72 2.18 -19.89
CA ARG A 23 -11.28 3.54 -20.02
C ARG A 23 -12.50 3.78 -19.14
N GLY A 24 -13.28 2.73 -18.85
CA GLY A 24 -14.39 2.78 -17.92
C GLY A 24 -14.00 2.83 -16.44
N ILE A 25 -12.70 2.73 -16.09
CA ILE A 25 -12.23 2.82 -14.73
C ILE A 25 -12.00 4.28 -14.34
N GLU A 26 -12.68 4.72 -13.27
CA GLU A 26 -12.48 6.06 -12.70
C GLU A 26 -11.08 6.19 -12.09
N LEU A 27 -10.33 7.22 -12.50
CA LEU A 27 -9.03 7.57 -11.92
C LEU A 27 -9.18 8.76 -10.98
N LYS A 28 -8.57 8.67 -9.79
CA LYS A 28 -8.65 9.73 -8.78
C LYS A 28 -7.32 9.91 -8.05
N ILE A 29 -6.94 11.16 -7.81
CA ILE A 29 -5.89 11.52 -6.86
C ILE A 29 -6.52 11.84 -5.51
N SER A 30 -5.95 11.32 -4.43
CA SER A 30 -6.39 11.54 -3.06
C SER A 30 -5.31 12.19 -2.22
N THR A 31 -5.60 13.36 -1.66
CA THR A 31 -4.75 14.05 -0.67
C THR A 31 -4.85 13.43 0.72
N ARG A 32 -5.86 12.58 0.97
CA ARG A 32 -6.10 11.91 2.25
C ARG A 32 -5.46 10.52 2.34
N ALA A 33 -5.05 9.95 1.21
CA ALA A 33 -4.48 8.61 1.14
C ALA A 33 -3.01 8.62 1.57
N VAL A 34 -2.75 8.48 2.87
CA VAL A 34 -1.41 8.44 3.45
C VAL A 34 -0.94 7.00 3.73
N ARG A 35 -1.87 6.08 4.01
CA ARG A 35 -1.52 4.69 4.35
C ARG A 35 -1.36 3.78 3.13
N GLN A 36 -2.09 4.07 2.08
CA GLN A 36 -2.03 3.35 0.80
C GLN A 36 -1.62 4.35 -0.26
N LEU A 37 -0.60 4.01 -1.06
CA LEU A 37 -0.12 4.86 -2.14
C LEU A 37 -0.99 4.74 -3.38
N GLY A 38 -1.65 3.59 -3.54
CA GLY A 38 -2.65 3.30 -4.53
C GLY A 38 -3.73 2.36 -3.99
N SER A 39 -4.86 2.28 -4.67
CA SER A 39 -5.87 1.26 -4.45
C SER A 39 -6.76 1.09 -5.68
N PHE A 40 -6.96 -0.16 -6.11
CA PHE A 40 -8.02 -0.55 -7.03
C PHE A 40 -9.24 -0.98 -6.25
N ARG A 41 -10.43 -0.54 -6.67
CA ARG A 41 -11.71 -0.96 -6.11
C ARG A 41 -12.63 -1.46 -7.22
N ALA A 42 -13.11 -2.68 -7.03
CA ALA A 42 -14.23 -3.23 -7.76
C ALA A 42 -15.47 -3.26 -6.85
N PRO A 43 -16.70 -3.15 -7.39
CA PRO A 43 -17.93 -3.31 -6.62
C PRO A 43 -17.95 -4.65 -5.89
N ALA A 44 -18.28 -4.65 -4.60
CA ALA A 44 -18.47 -5.87 -3.82
C ALA A 44 -19.90 -6.39 -3.98
N GLY A 45 -20.08 -7.51 -4.71
CA GLY A 45 -21.37 -8.18 -4.87
C GLY A 45 -22.33 -7.49 -5.85
N ARG A 46 -23.65 -7.77 -5.70
CA ARG A 46 -24.73 -7.28 -6.60
C ARG A 46 -25.03 -5.77 -6.52
N ARG A 47 -24.20 -4.94 -5.94
CA ARG A 47 -24.33 -3.47 -6.04
C ARG A 47 -23.91 -3.05 -7.44
N SER A 48 -24.77 -3.36 -8.40
CA SER A 48 -24.69 -2.88 -9.78
C SER A 48 -24.78 -1.35 -9.77
N GLY A 49 -23.76 -0.66 -10.24
CA GLY A 49 -23.78 0.77 -10.41
C GLY A 49 -22.59 1.54 -9.85
N GLU A 50 -21.79 0.98 -8.94
CA GLU A 50 -20.55 1.63 -8.56
C GLU A 50 -19.47 1.41 -9.64
N PRO A 51 -18.81 2.47 -10.15
CA PRO A 51 -17.76 2.32 -11.14
C PRO A 51 -16.53 1.63 -10.53
N LEU A 52 -15.82 0.88 -11.35
CA LEU A 52 -14.44 0.50 -11.04
C LEU A 52 -13.63 1.77 -10.81
N ARG A 53 -12.76 1.75 -9.81
CA ARG A 53 -11.98 2.95 -9.46
C ARG A 53 -10.55 2.61 -9.07
N ILE A 54 -9.62 3.39 -9.58
CA ILE A 54 -8.24 3.45 -9.10
C ILE A 54 -8.03 4.80 -8.43
N THR A 55 -7.52 4.76 -7.20
CA THR A 55 -7.17 5.97 -6.44
C THR A 55 -5.67 5.95 -6.18
N LEU A 56 -4.99 7.04 -6.51
CA LEU A 56 -3.57 7.26 -6.26
C LEU A 56 -3.39 8.32 -5.15
N SER A 57 -2.38 8.16 -4.31
CA SER A 57 -2.03 9.15 -3.30
C SER A 57 -1.32 10.35 -3.95
N SER A 58 -1.66 11.57 -3.53
CA SER A 58 -0.89 12.76 -3.96
C SER A 58 0.56 12.76 -3.49
N LEU A 59 0.92 11.93 -2.51
CA LEU A 59 2.27 11.85 -1.96
C LEU A 59 3.30 11.21 -2.90
N ILE A 60 2.86 10.60 -4.01
CA ILE A 60 3.76 9.94 -4.97
C ILE A 60 3.96 10.74 -6.25
N LEU A 61 3.27 11.87 -6.42
CA LEU A 61 3.23 12.61 -7.70
C LEU A 61 4.58 13.25 -8.08
N GLU A 62 5.51 13.37 -7.17
CA GLU A 62 6.86 13.95 -7.40
C GLU A 62 7.98 12.90 -7.36
N ASP A 63 7.64 11.63 -7.14
CA ASP A 63 8.60 10.52 -7.08
C ASP A 63 8.34 9.57 -8.26
N ASP A 64 9.07 9.74 -9.34
CA ASP A 64 8.91 8.98 -10.59
C ASP A 64 8.88 7.47 -10.36
N VAL A 65 9.82 6.95 -9.58
CA VAL A 65 9.96 5.51 -9.36
C VAL A 65 8.76 4.97 -8.59
N GLN A 66 8.36 5.67 -7.53
CA GLN A 66 7.22 5.26 -6.70
C GLN A 66 5.89 5.47 -7.43
N PHE A 67 5.79 6.54 -8.22
CA PHE A 67 4.61 6.84 -9.02
C PHE A 67 4.34 5.74 -10.04
N TRP A 68 5.28 5.45 -10.93
CA TRP A 68 5.09 4.47 -11.99
C TRP A 68 4.94 3.03 -11.47
N ASP A 69 5.67 2.67 -10.40
CA ASP A 69 5.48 1.38 -9.74
C ASP A 69 4.06 1.24 -9.16
N THR A 70 3.54 2.32 -8.53
CA THR A 70 2.18 2.31 -7.95
C THR A 70 1.11 2.33 -9.05
N VAL A 71 1.25 3.14 -10.09
CA VAL A 71 0.34 3.22 -11.23
C VAL A 71 0.16 1.84 -11.87
N ARG A 72 1.26 1.16 -12.19
CA ARG A 72 1.24 -0.17 -12.80
C ARG A 72 0.77 -1.27 -11.83
N HIS A 73 1.03 -1.12 -10.53
CA HIS A 73 0.53 -2.01 -9.48
C HIS A 73 -1.01 -2.03 -9.44
N GLU A 74 -1.62 -0.85 -9.43
CA GLU A 74 -3.09 -0.73 -9.43
C GLU A 74 -3.69 -1.14 -10.78
N TYR A 75 -3.00 -0.86 -11.88
CA TYR A 75 -3.38 -1.39 -13.18
C TYR A 75 -3.35 -2.93 -13.21
N ALA A 76 -2.33 -3.57 -12.62
CA ALA A 76 -2.25 -5.02 -12.55
C ALA A 76 -3.46 -5.65 -11.82
N HIS A 77 -3.96 -5.00 -10.74
CA HIS A 77 -5.20 -5.42 -10.10
C HIS A 77 -6.41 -5.29 -11.02
N ALA A 78 -6.51 -4.18 -11.75
CA ALA A 78 -7.60 -3.94 -12.69
C ALA A 78 -7.57 -4.93 -13.86
N ALA A 79 -6.40 -5.17 -14.45
CA ALA A 79 -6.20 -6.11 -15.54
C ALA A 79 -6.56 -7.54 -15.14
N VAL A 80 -6.10 -8.00 -13.98
CA VAL A 80 -6.47 -9.33 -13.45
C VAL A 80 -7.97 -9.43 -13.21
N TYR A 81 -8.60 -8.40 -12.67
CA TYR A 81 -10.05 -8.37 -12.46
C TYR A 81 -10.84 -8.49 -13.78
N LEU A 82 -10.39 -7.82 -14.84
CA LEU A 82 -11.04 -7.84 -16.15
C LEU A 82 -10.80 -9.17 -16.90
N LEU A 83 -9.61 -9.76 -16.78
CA LEU A 83 -9.23 -11.00 -17.46
C LEU A 83 -9.74 -12.27 -16.76
N HIS A 84 -10.02 -12.19 -15.47
CA HIS A 84 -10.50 -13.31 -14.65
C HIS A 84 -11.85 -12.99 -13.97
N PRO A 85 -12.93 -12.81 -14.77
CA PRO A 85 -14.24 -12.43 -14.24
C PRO A 85 -14.79 -13.49 -13.27
N GLY A 86 -15.23 -13.03 -12.11
CA GLY A 86 -15.80 -13.92 -11.08
C GLY A 86 -14.78 -14.52 -10.12
N GLU A 87 -13.49 -14.41 -10.40
CA GLU A 87 -12.43 -14.85 -9.50
C GLU A 87 -11.95 -13.72 -8.58
N ARG A 88 -11.44 -14.10 -7.41
CA ARG A 88 -10.87 -13.13 -6.46
C ARG A 88 -9.37 -13.32 -6.37
N HIS A 89 -8.65 -12.38 -6.91
CA HIS A 89 -7.19 -12.33 -6.84
C HIS A 89 -6.75 -11.17 -5.93
N GLY A 90 -5.81 -11.49 -5.02
CA GLY A 90 -5.09 -10.49 -4.24
C GLY A 90 -3.69 -10.30 -4.81
N HIS A 91 -2.66 -10.46 -3.96
CA HIS A 91 -1.26 -10.45 -4.38
C HIS A 91 -0.72 -11.89 -4.59
N ASP A 92 -1.53 -12.74 -5.20
CA ASP A 92 -1.23 -14.14 -5.50
C ASP A 92 -0.32 -14.31 -6.74
N ARG A 93 -0.21 -15.52 -7.26
CA ARG A 93 0.64 -15.81 -8.42
C ARG A 93 0.15 -15.11 -9.68
N VAL A 94 -1.16 -15.14 -9.95
CA VAL A 94 -1.75 -14.53 -11.15
C VAL A 94 -1.45 -13.03 -11.18
N TRP A 95 -1.70 -12.34 -10.08
CA TRP A 95 -1.38 -10.92 -9.96
C TRP A 95 0.12 -10.64 -10.07
N LYS A 96 0.99 -11.47 -9.47
CA LYS A 96 2.45 -11.29 -9.57
C LYS A 96 2.97 -11.47 -10.99
N ASP A 97 2.40 -12.38 -11.75
CA ASP A 97 2.75 -12.59 -13.14
C ASP A 97 2.30 -11.39 -14.00
N MET A 98 1.11 -10.85 -13.72
CA MET A 98 0.64 -9.58 -14.32
C MET A 98 1.60 -8.42 -13.99
N CYS A 99 2.04 -8.27 -12.74
CA CYS A 99 3.02 -7.23 -12.38
C CYS A 99 4.31 -7.30 -13.21
N ARG A 100 4.83 -8.51 -13.43
CA ARG A 100 6.02 -8.69 -14.28
C ARG A 100 5.77 -8.27 -15.71
N LEU A 101 4.58 -8.59 -16.23
CA LEU A 101 4.19 -8.27 -17.60
C LEU A 101 4.04 -6.76 -17.81
N VAL A 102 3.43 -6.04 -16.87
CA VAL A 102 3.22 -4.59 -16.95
C VAL A 102 4.40 -3.77 -16.40
N GLY A 103 5.44 -4.41 -15.88
CA GLY A 103 6.68 -3.76 -15.46
C GLY A 103 6.61 -3.08 -14.10
N CYS A 104 5.88 -3.67 -13.12
CA CYS A 104 5.93 -3.25 -11.72
C CYS A 104 6.46 -4.35 -10.80
N ARG A 105 6.81 -3.98 -9.57
CA ARG A 105 7.32 -4.95 -8.60
C ARG A 105 6.22 -5.91 -8.13
N PRO A 106 6.43 -7.23 -8.18
CA PRO A 106 5.44 -8.23 -7.78
C PRO A 106 5.38 -8.39 -6.24
N LYS A 107 5.23 -7.27 -5.52
CA LYS A 107 5.15 -7.23 -4.05
C LYS A 107 3.95 -6.40 -3.63
N GLY A 108 3.13 -6.93 -2.72
CA GLY A 108 1.94 -6.24 -2.21
C GLY A 108 2.21 -4.99 -1.37
N THR A 109 3.47 -4.71 -1.04
CA THR A 109 3.89 -3.51 -0.31
C THR A 109 5.12 -2.91 -0.98
N ALA A 110 5.05 -1.64 -1.33
CA ALA A 110 6.19 -0.87 -1.79
C ALA A 110 6.93 -0.22 -0.61
N PRO A 111 8.28 -0.13 -0.64
CA PRO A 111 8.99 0.78 0.23
C PRO A 111 8.50 2.20 -0.06
N ARG A 112 8.43 3.03 0.98
CA ARG A 112 8.04 4.43 0.84
C ARG A 112 9.29 5.28 0.78
N THR A 113 9.29 6.22 -0.15
CA THR A 113 10.37 7.19 -0.36
C THR A 113 9.81 8.60 -0.29
N GLY A 114 10.67 9.61 -0.22
CA GLY A 114 10.28 11.02 -0.28
C GLY A 114 9.14 11.40 0.67
N ALA A 115 8.24 12.25 0.20
CA ALA A 115 7.09 12.77 0.95
C ALA A 115 6.20 11.68 1.57
N ALA A 116 6.08 10.51 0.92
CA ALA A 116 5.30 9.40 1.44
C ALA A 116 5.96 8.76 2.67
N ALA A 117 7.30 8.70 2.73
CA ALA A 117 8.05 8.23 3.89
C ALA A 117 7.95 9.22 5.06
N GLU A 118 8.17 10.51 4.78
CA GLU A 118 8.08 11.59 5.76
C GLU A 118 6.69 11.65 6.40
N LYS A 119 5.65 11.68 5.58
CA LYS A 119 4.27 11.71 6.07
C LYS A 119 3.90 10.48 6.88
N ARG A 120 4.50 9.33 6.57
CA ARG A 120 4.34 8.10 7.34
C ARG A 120 5.03 8.20 8.69
N GLU A 121 6.22 8.80 8.75
CA GLU A 121 6.97 9.00 9.98
C GLU A 121 6.25 9.98 10.93
N GLU A 122 5.67 11.05 10.41
CA GLU A 122 4.85 12.00 11.20
C GLU A 122 3.65 11.33 11.90
N GLN A 123 3.12 10.25 11.31
CA GLN A 123 1.99 9.52 11.89
C GLN A 123 2.38 8.51 13.00
N VAL A 124 3.68 8.34 13.27
CA VAL A 124 4.14 7.44 14.33
C VAL A 124 3.81 8.06 15.70
N ARG A 125 2.96 7.37 16.45
CA ARG A 125 2.56 7.81 17.80
C ARG A 125 3.25 7.05 18.92
N TYR A 126 3.71 5.83 18.63
CA TYR A 126 4.36 4.98 19.64
C TYR A 126 5.59 4.32 19.03
N ILE A 127 6.68 4.31 19.80
CA ILE A 127 7.89 3.59 19.45
C ILE A 127 8.16 2.60 20.59
N VAL A 128 8.28 1.33 20.26
CA VAL A 128 8.66 0.27 21.19
C VAL A 128 10.10 -0.11 20.90
N ARG A 129 10.98 0.20 21.85
CA ARG A 129 12.42 -0.08 21.76
C ARG A 129 12.77 -1.30 22.62
N CYS A 130 13.47 -2.27 22.06
CA CYS A 130 14.03 -3.38 22.82
C CYS A 130 15.27 -2.90 23.61
N GLU A 131 15.27 -3.09 24.92
CA GLU A 131 16.39 -2.67 25.77
C GLU A 131 17.65 -3.54 25.58
N SER A 132 17.49 -4.78 25.09
CA SER A 132 18.62 -5.71 24.89
C SER A 132 19.40 -5.46 23.59
N CYS A 133 18.75 -5.04 22.51
CA CYS A 133 19.41 -4.88 21.19
C CYS A 133 19.12 -3.54 20.51
N GLY A 134 18.40 -2.63 21.13
CA GLY A 134 18.08 -1.31 20.59
C GLY A 134 17.11 -1.30 19.41
N SER A 135 16.63 -2.46 18.93
CA SER A 135 15.70 -2.48 17.79
C SER A 135 14.39 -1.79 18.13
N GLU A 136 13.88 -0.99 17.19
CA GLU A 136 12.65 -0.22 17.32
C GLU A 136 11.53 -0.78 16.45
N SER A 137 10.31 -0.72 16.98
CA SER A 137 9.07 -0.97 16.25
C SER A 137 8.14 0.23 16.38
N ARG A 138 7.65 0.73 15.25
CA ARG A 138 6.85 1.95 15.15
C ARG A 138 5.37 1.62 15.01
N TYR A 139 4.52 2.30 15.77
CA TYR A 139 3.08 2.09 15.82
C TYR A 139 2.33 3.40 15.64
N PHE A 140 1.25 3.36 14.88
CA PHE A 140 0.41 4.51 14.50
C PHE A 140 -0.86 4.62 15.35
N ARG A 141 -1.14 3.60 16.14
CA ARG A 141 -2.31 3.52 17.04
C ARG A 141 -2.01 2.57 18.19
N ARG A 142 -2.83 2.64 19.23
CA ARG A 142 -2.82 1.66 20.31
C ARG A 142 -3.26 0.30 19.76
N GLY A 143 -2.32 -0.61 19.63
CA GLY A 143 -2.59 -2.01 19.34
C GLY A 143 -2.20 -2.86 20.54
N LYS A 144 -2.45 -4.17 20.48
CA LYS A 144 -2.21 -5.11 21.58
C LYS A 144 -0.83 -4.97 22.27
N ILE A 145 0.24 -4.76 21.49
CA ILE A 145 1.61 -4.63 22.02
C ILE A 145 1.75 -3.34 22.83
N VAL A 146 1.28 -2.21 22.27
CA VAL A 146 1.33 -0.91 22.94
C VAL A 146 0.51 -0.94 24.22
N GLU A 147 -0.71 -1.50 24.18
CA GLU A 147 -1.56 -1.64 25.36
C GLU A 147 -0.95 -2.52 26.44
N GLN A 148 -0.33 -3.65 26.07
CA GLN A 148 0.35 -4.52 27.03
C GLN A 148 1.49 -3.79 27.74
N LEU A 149 2.28 -3.00 27.01
CA LEU A 149 3.35 -2.20 27.60
C LEU A 149 2.81 -1.09 28.50
N MET A 150 1.77 -0.38 28.08
CA MET A 150 1.12 0.66 28.91
C MET A 150 0.55 0.11 30.22
N ARG A 151 0.11 -1.15 30.20
CA ARG A 151 -0.42 -1.86 31.40
C ARG A 151 0.67 -2.59 32.22
N GLY A 152 1.95 -2.39 31.90
CA GLY A 152 3.06 -3.08 32.58
C GLY A 152 3.13 -4.60 32.30
N ARG A 153 2.41 -5.08 31.28
CA ARG A 153 2.33 -6.52 30.95
C ARG A 153 3.31 -6.96 29.86
N GLY A 154 4.39 -6.20 29.64
CA GLY A 154 5.37 -6.44 28.56
C GLY A 154 6.21 -7.70 28.72
N ARG A 155 6.28 -8.34 29.89
CA ARG A 155 7.14 -9.51 30.18
C ARG A 155 6.88 -10.73 29.27
N ARG A 156 5.69 -10.85 28.69
CA ARG A 156 5.32 -11.92 27.74
C ARG A 156 5.76 -11.65 26.31
N LEU A 157 6.11 -10.42 25.99
CA LEU A 157 6.60 -10.03 24.66
C LEU A 157 8.02 -10.55 24.44
N ARG A 158 8.36 -10.82 23.20
CA ARG A 158 9.72 -11.21 22.78
C ARG A 158 10.14 -10.37 21.58
N CYS A 159 11.36 -9.86 21.64
CA CYS A 159 11.96 -9.16 20.53
C CYS A 159 12.21 -10.14 19.38
N ARG A 160 11.71 -9.81 18.19
CA ARG A 160 11.89 -10.65 17.00
C ARG A 160 13.35 -10.77 16.56
N ARG A 161 14.19 -9.80 16.94
CA ARG A 161 15.60 -9.75 16.56
C ARG A 161 16.51 -10.52 17.53
N CYS A 162 16.29 -10.39 18.82
CA CYS A 162 17.21 -10.94 19.84
C CYS A 162 16.56 -11.83 20.91
N GLY A 163 15.23 -12.02 20.88
CA GLY A 163 14.50 -12.79 21.91
C GLY A 163 14.29 -12.07 23.24
N GLY A 164 14.93 -10.92 23.46
CA GLY A 164 14.80 -10.15 24.70
C GLY A 164 13.34 -9.79 25.04
N ASN A 165 13.05 -9.59 26.32
CA ASN A 165 11.68 -9.37 26.82
C ASN A 165 11.50 -8.05 27.58
N ARG A 166 12.50 -7.18 27.58
CA ARG A 166 12.42 -5.83 28.16
C ARG A 166 12.27 -4.80 27.05
N PHE A 167 11.31 -3.90 27.22
CA PHE A 167 10.96 -2.90 26.22
C PHE A 167 10.65 -1.56 26.86
N THR A 168 11.14 -0.50 26.25
CA THR A 168 10.73 0.87 26.55
C THR A 168 9.68 1.31 25.55
N LEU A 169 8.59 1.90 26.04
CA LEU A 169 7.54 2.53 25.20
C LEU A 169 7.74 4.04 25.23
N LEU A 170 7.94 4.62 24.04
CA LEU A 170 8.00 6.06 23.82
C LEU A 170 6.71 6.51 23.13
N THR A 171 6.10 7.58 23.61
CA THR A 171 4.91 8.20 23.01
C THR A 171 5.32 9.51 22.33
N ARG A 172 4.86 9.74 21.09
CA ARG A 172 4.97 11.01 20.40
C ARG A 172 3.59 11.69 20.43
N GLU A 173 3.57 12.95 20.76
CA GLU A 173 2.37 13.81 20.70
C GLU A 173 2.00 14.16 19.27
#